data_d1bb9e248abb9efa34dad2ef6fa3c7b2
#
_entry.id   d1bb9e248abb9efa34dad2ef6fa3c7b2
#
_cell.length_a   1.000
_cell.length_b   1.000
_cell.length_c   1.000
_cell.angle_alpha   90.00
_cell.angle_beta   90.00
_cell.angle_gamma   90.00
#
_symmetry.space_group_name_H-M   'P 1'
#
loop_
_entity.id
_entity.type
_entity.pdbx_description
1 polymer ?
#
loop_
_entity_poly.entity_id
_entity_poly.type
_entity_poly.pdbx_seq_one_letter_code
_entity_poly.pdbx_strand_id
1 'polypeptide(L)'
;YFVAPDRVDFRDLVKGMVGDLKMRIELRQISMRDRTAALGSIGACGLQTCCSSFLSHYGNVGIKMAKNQNLALIPSKINGVCGQLKCCIRYEDDIYTEKRKRMPREGEMIQAMNGDMGKVLKLEVLIEHFEMLTDKGERRTYVGGMYSPGLKPPEGWKFPERFEHILNETNKIIGLPPAPTPEELEALEDDHDEGLFDGEDDEEGEDCEEMEASGPEDAPAPEVA
;
A
#
# COMPACT_ATOMS: atom_id res chain seq x y z
N TYR A 1 -27.05 6.26 -10.87
CA TYR A 1 -25.70 5.69 -10.76
C TYR A 1 -25.75 4.20 -10.97
N PHE A 2 -24.76 3.63 -11.67
CA PHE A 2 -24.64 2.20 -11.87
C PHE A 2 -23.18 1.75 -11.75
N VAL A 3 -22.97 0.47 -11.53
CA VAL A 3 -21.65 -0.16 -11.45
C VAL A 3 -21.59 -1.27 -12.49
N ALA A 4 -20.51 -1.30 -13.26
CA ALA A 4 -20.19 -2.38 -14.18
C ALA A 4 -18.68 -2.67 -14.11
N PRO A 5 -18.25 -3.92 -14.38
CA PRO A 5 -16.83 -4.26 -14.43
C PRO A 5 -16.11 -3.53 -15.56
N ASP A 6 -16.79 -3.39 -16.71
CA ASP A 6 -16.28 -2.76 -17.90
C ASP A 6 -17.05 -1.51 -18.27
N ARG A 7 -16.55 -0.77 -19.26
CA ARG A 7 -17.23 0.40 -19.80
C ARG A 7 -18.43 -0.05 -20.63
N VAL A 8 -19.63 0.39 -20.24
CA VAL A 8 -20.90 0.04 -20.89
C VAL A 8 -21.41 1.20 -21.72
N ASP A 9 -21.80 0.94 -22.98
CA ASP A 9 -22.54 1.91 -23.79
C ASP A 9 -24.03 1.86 -23.42
N PHE A 10 -24.53 2.93 -22.86
CA PHE A 10 -25.91 3.08 -22.38
C PHE A 10 -26.72 4.11 -23.17
N ARG A 11 -26.24 4.57 -24.35
CA ARG A 11 -26.87 5.64 -25.14
C ARG A 11 -28.29 5.30 -25.53
N ASP A 12 -28.52 4.09 -26.01
CA ASP A 12 -29.84 3.66 -26.46
C ASP A 12 -30.79 3.44 -25.28
N LEU A 13 -30.26 2.93 -24.14
CA LEU A 13 -31.04 2.82 -22.92
C LEU A 13 -31.51 4.22 -22.43
N VAL A 14 -30.62 5.20 -22.44
CA VAL A 14 -30.98 6.60 -22.05
C VAL A 14 -32.04 7.15 -22.99
N LYS A 15 -31.92 6.99 -24.31
CA LYS A 15 -32.93 7.42 -25.28
C LYS A 15 -34.29 6.80 -25.02
N GLY A 16 -34.34 5.49 -24.78
CA GLY A 16 -35.58 4.79 -24.43
C GLY A 16 -36.22 5.34 -23.17
N MET A 17 -35.45 5.44 -22.09
CA MET A 17 -35.95 5.98 -20.82
C MET A 17 -36.44 7.43 -20.92
N VAL A 18 -35.75 8.30 -21.67
CA VAL A 18 -36.17 9.69 -21.91
C VAL A 18 -37.47 9.71 -22.69
N GLY A 19 -37.65 8.80 -23.66
CA GLY A 19 -38.90 8.65 -24.43
C GLY A 19 -40.10 8.31 -23.55
N ASP A 20 -39.91 7.38 -22.60
CA ASP A 20 -40.96 6.87 -21.72
C ASP A 20 -41.27 7.87 -20.56
N LEU A 21 -40.26 8.37 -19.90
CA LEU A 21 -40.38 9.19 -18.70
C LEU A 21 -40.53 10.68 -18.99
N LYS A 22 -40.20 11.09 -20.23
CA LYS A 22 -40.27 12.50 -20.71
C LYS A 22 -39.54 13.49 -19.78
N MET A 23 -38.45 13.04 -19.17
CA MET A 23 -37.59 13.85 -18.33
C MET A 23 -36.13 13.66 -18.68
N ARG A 24 -35.27 14.59 -18.28
CA ARG A 24 -33.85 14.51 -18.48
C ARG A 24 -33.27 13.40 -17.56
N ILE A 25 -32.59 12.46 -18.15
CA ILE A 25 -31.95 11.36 -17.45
C ILE A 25 -30.42 11.44 -17.67
N GLU A 26 -29.69 11.34 -16.60
CA GLU A 26 -28.22 11.27 -16.60
C GLU A 26 -27.79 9.96 -15.93
N LEU A 27 -27.09 9.10 -16.68
CA LEU A 27 -26.50 7.88 -16.16
C LEU A 27 -25.01 8.11 -15.91
N ARG A 28 -24.55 7.81 -14.69
CA ARG A 28 -23.13 7.86 -14.31
C ARG A 28 -22.68 6.51 -13.83
N GLN A 29 -21.62 6.00 -14.47
CA GLN A 29 -20.92 4.83 -13.98
C GLN A 29 -20.01 5.25 -12.83
N ILE A 30 -20.09 4.54 -11.71
CA ILE A 30 -19.27 4.75 -10.52
C ILE A 30 -18.44 3.52 -10.21
N SER A 31 -17.33 3.71 -9.50
CA SER A 31 -16.49 2.60 -9.07
C SER A 31 -17.15 1.78 -7.96
N MET A 32 -16.69 0.54 -7.76
CA MET A 32 -17.14 -0.30 -6.65
C MET A 32 -16.88 0.36 -5.29
N ARG A 33 -15.82 1.17 -5.18
CA ARG A 33 -15.50 1.92 -3.96
C ARG A 33 -16.46 3.06 -3.73
N ASP A 34 -16.82 3.81 -4.77
CA ASP A 34 -17.80 4.91 -4.67
C ASP A 34 -19.17 4.38 -4.29
N ARG A 35 -19.56 3.22 -4.84
CA ARG A 35 -20.78 2.52 -4.40
C ARG A 35 -20.74 2.20 -2.92
N THR A 36 -19.62 1.62 -2.44
CA THR A 36 -19.44 1.29 -1.01
C THR A 36 -19.45 2.56 -0.15
N ALA A 37 -18.88 3.65 -0.61
CA ALA A 37 -18.89 4.93 0.08
C ALA A 37 -20.32 5.49 0.22
N ALA A 38 -21.13 5.40 -0.85
CA ALA A 38 -22.51 5.90 -0.85
C ALA A 38 -23.47 5.06 0.02
N LEU A 39 -23.29 3.73 0.04
CA LEU A 39 -24.14 2.83 0.84
C LEU A 39 -23.71 2.77 2.31
N GLY A 40 -22.45 3.03 2.59
CA GLY A 40 -21.84 2.76 3.89
C GLY A 40 -21.65 1.27 4.14
N SER A 41 -20.70 0.91 4.96
CA SER A 41 -20.45 -0.48 5.37
C SER A 41 -19.49 -0.51 6.56
N ILE A 42 -19.34 -1.67 7.17
CA ILE A 42 -18.34 -1.93 8.21
C ILE A 42 -17.17 -2.67 7.58
N GLY A 43 -15.96 -2.16 7.80
CA GLY A 43 -14.73 -2.79 7.33
C GLY A 43 -14.34 -4.02 8.15
N ALA A 44 -13.34 -4.77 7.65
CA ALA A 44 -12.75 -5.90 8.38
C ALA A 44 -12.08 -5.50 9.71
N CYS A 45 -11.84 -4.21 9.95
CA CYS A 45 -11.36 -3.64 11.20
C CYS A 45 -12.47 -3.41 12.25
N GLY A 46 -13.73 -3.66 11.90
CA GLY A 46 -14.89 -3.43 12.78
C GLY A 46 -15.38 -1.97 12.82
N LEU A 47 -14.73 -1.06 12.09
CA LEU A 47 -15.10 0.35 11.98
C LEU A 47 -15.85 0.61 10.67
N GLN A 48 -16.55 1.75 10.62
CA GLN A 48 -17.13 2.25 9.37
C GLN A 48 -16.03 2.36 8.29
N THR A 49 -16.39 2.07 7.04
CA THR A 49 -15.42 2.14 5.94
C THR A 49 -14.82 3.54 5.80
N CYS A 50 -13.50 3.62 5.57
CA CYS A 50 -12.79 4.90 5.47
C CYS A 50 -13.39 5.81 4.39
N CYS A 51 -13.83 5.24 3.26
CA CYS A 51 -14.42 5.96 2.14
C CYS A 51 -15.82 6.53 2.45
N SER A 52 -16.56 5.99 3.43
CA SER A 52 -17.85 6.53 3.85
C SER A 52 -17.76 7.43 5.09
N SER A 53 -16.58 7.51 5.73
CA SER A 53 -16.40 8.31 6.95
C SER A 53 -15.56 9.56 6.71
N PHE A 54 -14.25 9.43 6.60
CA PHE A 54 -13.34 10.59 6.57
C PHE A 54 -12.53 10.72 5.28
N LEU A 55 -12.38 9.63 4.51
CA LEU A 55 -11.52 9.60 3.34
C LEU A 55 -12.33 9.89 2.07
N SER A 56 -12.46 11.17 1.72
CA SER A 56 -13.19 11.61 0.51
C SER A 56 -12.37 11.46 -0.77
N HIS A 57 -11.02 11.56 -0.66
CA HIS A 57 -10.10 11.41 -1.78
C HIS A 57 -9.17 10.23 -1.55
N TYR A 58 -9.24 9.24 -2.41
CA TYR A 58 -8.41 8.05 -2.35
C TYR A 58 -7.71 7.86 -3.70
N GLY A 59 -6.39 7.97 -3.69
CA GLY A 59 -5.57 7.68 -4.86
C GLY A 59 -5.46 6.17 -5.14
N ASN A 60 -4.75 5.83 -6.18
CA ASN A 60 -4.46 4.45 -6.53
C ASN A 60 -3.65 3.77 -5.41
N VAL A 61 -4.06 2.56 -5.03
CA VAL A 61 -3.38 1.75 -4.02
C VAL A 61 -2.58 0.67 -4.73
N GLY A 62 -1.27 0.65 -4.51
CA GLY A 62 -0.37 -0.34 -5.09
C GLY A 62 -0.02 -1.46 -4.11
N ILE A 63 0.31 -2.63 -4.64
CA ILE A 63 0.78 -3.78 -3.83
C ILE A 63 2.08 -3.44 -3.10
N LYS A 64 2.93 -2.59 -3.68
CA LYS A 64 4.16 -2.11 -3.04
C LYS A 64 3.90 -1.44 -1.68
N MET A 65 2.81 -0.69 -1.55
CA MET A 65 2.40 -0.07 -0.29
C MET A 65 2.02 -1.11 0.76
N ALA A 66 1.33 -2.19 0.36
CA ALA A 66 1.01 -3.30 1.25
C ALA A 66 2.29 -4.03 1.73
N LYS A 67 3.28 -4.21 0.85
CA LYS A 67 4.60 -4.74 1.23
C LYS A 67 5.34 -3.82 2.20
N ASN A 68 5.25 -2.49 2.02
CA ASN A 68 5.84 -1.53 2.96
C ASN A 68 5.29 -1.67 4.38
N GLN A 69 4.05 -2.11 4.51
CA GLN A 69 3.35 -2.30 5.79
C GLN A 69 3.46 -3.73 6.33
N ASN A 70 4.28 -4.59 5.70
CA ASN A 70 4.43 -6.01 6.05
C ASN A 70 3.09 -6.77 6.08
N LEU A 71 2.13 -6.37 5.24
CA LEU A 71 0.86 -7.06 5.12
C LEU A 71 1.01 -8.31 4.28
N ALA A 72 0.47 -9.43 4.76
CA ALA A 72 0.39 -10.64 3.96
C ALA A 72 -0.45 -10.38 2.70
N LEU A 73 0.07 -10.75 1.53
CA LEU A 73 -0.56 -10.51 0.23
C LEU A 73 -1.73 -11.48 -0.06
N ILE A 74 -2.49 -11.78 0.97
CA ILE A 74 -3.69 -12.62 0.87
C ILE A 74 -4.89 -11.70 0.63
N PRO A 75 -5.74 -11.95 -0.37
CA PRO A 75 -6.87 -11.06 -0.71
C PRO A 75 -7.76 -10.70 0.48
N SER A 76 -8.02 -11.63 1.38
CA SER A 76 -8.80 -11.38 2.60
C SER A 76 -8.16 -10.37 3.56
N LYS A 77 -6.84 -10.18 3.49
CA LYS A 77 -6.10 -9.25 4.35
C LYS A 77 -5.93 -7.87 3.71
N ILE A 78 -5.73 -7.82 2.38
CA ILE A 78 -5.41 -6.58 1.66
C ILE A 78 -6.61 -5.95 0.96
N ASN A 79 -7.68 -6.71 0.64
CA ASN A 79 -8.87 -6.18 -0.02
C ASN A 79 -9.89 -5.63 0.98
N GLY A 80 -10.51 -4.53 0.60
CA GLY A 80 -11.63 -3.94 1.32
C GLY A 80 -12.97 -4.60 0.97
N VAL A 81 -14.04 -4.17 1.64
CA VAL A 81 -15.43 -4.62 1.38
C VAL A 81 -15.85 -4.34 -0.07
N CYS A 82 -15.30 -3.31 -0.70
CA CYS A 82 -15.52 -2.98 -2.11
C CYS A 82 -14.82 -3.94 -3.09
N GLY A 83 -14.06 -4.93 -2.62
CA GLY A 83 -13.28 -5.85 -3.46
C GLY A 83 -11.94 -5.29 -3.97
N GLN A 84 -11.72 -3.99 -3.87
CA GLN A 84 -10.45 -3.35 -4.24
C GLN A 84 -9.47 -3.33 -3.05
N LEU A 85 -8.19 -3.05 -3.32
CA LEU A 85 -7.20 -2.88 -2.25
C LEU A 85 -7.66 -1.82 -1.22
N LYS A 86 -7.41 -2.08 0.05
CA LYS A 86 -7.82 -1.20 1.16
C LYS A 86 -7.23 0.19 1.01
N CYS A 87 -8.08 1.21 1.02
CA CYS A 87 -7.68 2.62 0.93
C CYS A 87 -6.84 3.09 2.13
N CYS A 88 -7.02 2.48 3.31
CA CYS A 88 -6.18 2.77 4.48
C CYS A 88 -4.70 2.43 4.25
N ILE A 89 -4.38 1.44 3.41
CA ILE A 89 -2.99 1.13 3.03
C ILE A 89 -2.32 2.37 2.42
N ARG A 90 -2.98 3.04 1.48
CA ARG A 90 -2.47 4.28 0.89
C ARG A 90 -2.40 5.41 1.91
N TYR A 91 -3.42 5.55 2.73
CA TYR A 91 -3.52 6.61 3.73
C TYR A 91 -2.37 6.58 4.74
N GLU A 92 -1.94 5.38 5.12
CA GLU A 92 -0.86 5.18 6.10
C GLU A 92 0.54 5.07 5.46
N ASP A 93 0.66 4.90 4.13
CA ASP A 93 1.92 4.56 3.44
C ASP A 93 3.03 5.59 3.67
N ASP A 94 2.68 6.88 3.75
CA ASP A 94 3.65 7.96 3.96
C ASP A 94 4.34 7.81 5.32
N ILE A 95 3.58 7.49 6.37
CA ILE A 95 4.11 7.27 7.73
C ILE A 95 5.02 6.05 7.77
N TYR A 96 4.59 4.94 7.14
CA TYR A 96 5.40 3.72 7.06
C TYR A 96 6.69 3.96 6.27
N THR A 97 6.61 4.67 5.16
CA THR A 97 7.76 4.99 4.32
C THR A 97 8.78 5.85 5.06
N GLU A 98 8.33 6.84 5.83
CA GLU A 98 9.22 7.69 6.64
C GLU A 98 9.93 6.88 7.74
N LYS A 99 9.16 6.08 8.49
CA LYS A 99 9.72 5.26 9.58
C LYS A 99 10.68 4.19 9.06
N ARG A 100 10.35 3.54 7.93
CA ARG A 100 11.25 2.55 7.30
C ARG A 100 12.61 3.10 6.88
N LYS A 101 12.70 4.38 6.54
CA LYS A 101 14.01 5.00 6.21
C LYS A 101 14.98 4.98 7.39
N ARG A 102 14.46 4.93 8.61
CA ARG A 102 15.23 4.94 9.86
C ARG A 102 15.50 3.54 10.41
N MET A 103 15.00 2.50 9.77
CA MET A 103 15.07 1.12 10.24
C MET A 103 15.87 0.24 9.28
N PRO A 104 16.46 -0.87 9.76
CA PRO A 104 17.11 -1.86 8.91
C PRO A 104 16.09 -2.57 8.01
N ARG A 105 16.58 -3.33 7.04
CA ARG A 105 15.72 -4.19 6.21
C ARG A 105 15.57 -5.57 6.84
N GLU A 106 14.45 -6.23 6.60
CA GLU A 106 14.28 -7.63 6.96
C GLU A 106 15.31 -8.49 6.22
N GLY A 107 15.92 -9.43 6.93
CA GLY A 107 16.99 -10.26 6.41
C GLY A 107 18.37 -9.59 6.35
N GLU A 108 18.49 -8.31 6.64
CA GLU A 108 19.76 -7.59 6.66
C GLU A 108 20.63 -8.03 7.84
N MET A 109 21.93 -8.14 7.60
CA MET A 109 22.92 -8.37 8.65
C MET A 109 23.40 -7.02 9.16
N ILE A 110 23.21 -6.77 10.43
CA ILE A 110 23.52 -5.49 11.07
C ILE A 110 24.33 -5.68 12.34
N GLN A 111 24.98 -4.62 12.75
CA GLN A 111 25.55 -4.47 14.08
C GLN A 111 24.74 -3.39 14.82
N ALA A 112 24.18 -3.76 15.97
CA ALA A 112 23.50 -2.81 16.84
C ALA A 112 24.49 -1.93 17.59
N MET A 113 24.07 -0.77 18.10
CA MET A 113 24.95 0.16 18.81
C MET A 113 25.53 -0.43 20.09
N ASN A 114 24.91 -1.45 20.67
CA ASN A 114 25.45 -2.20 21.82
C ASN A 114 26.54 -3.22 21.46
N GLY A 115 26.91 -3.33 20.17
CA GLY A 115 27.93 -4.26 19.69
C GLY A 115 27.40 -5.64 19.29
N ASP A 116 26.12 -5.95 19.52
CA ASP A 116 25.54 -7.22 19.09
C ASP A 116 25.44 -7.28 17.57
N MET A 117 25.88 -8.39 16.99
CA MET A 117 25.80 -8.65 15.54
C MET A 117 24.76 -9.73 15.28
N GLY A 118 24.02 -9.59 14.18
CA GLY A 118 23.01 -10.58 13.86
C GLY A 118 22.23 -10.27 12.61
N LYS A 119 21.23 -11.11 12.35
CA LYS A 119 20.32 -11.01 11.21
C LYS A 119 18.93 -10.52 11.68
N VAL A 120 18.41 -9.50 11.02
CA VAL A 120 17.08 -8.97 11.29
C VAL A 120 16.03 -9.99 10.85
N LEU A 121 15.12 -10.36 11.75
CA LEU A 121 14.04 -11.32 11.51
C LEU A 121 12.75 -10.62 11.12
N LYS A 122 12.35 -9.63 11.92
CA LYS A 122 11.06 -8.97 11.82
C LYS A 122 11.19 -7.49 12.14
N LEU A 123 10.36 -6.69 11.48
CA LEU A 123 10.24 -5.27 11.75
C LEU A 123 8.83 -4.93 12.23
N GLU A 124 8.74 -4.14 13.29
CA GLU A 124 7.50 -3.53 13.76
C GLU A 124 7.61 -2.01 13.56
N VAL A 125 7.28 -1.61 12.33
CA VAL A 125 7.57 -0.26 11.81
C VAL A 125 6.89 0.84 12.61
N LEU A 126 5.65 0.64 13.08
CA LEU A 126 4.90 1.68 13.78
C LEU A 126 5.50 2.02 15.14
N ILE A 127 5.94 1.01 15.88
CA ILE A 127 6.58 1.18 17.20
C ILE A 127 8.10 1.32 17.12
N GLU A 128 8.64 1.29 15.88
CA GLU A 128 10.07 1.41 15.61
C GLU A 128 10.92 0.40 16.37
N HIS A 129 10.47 -0.87 16.36
CA HIS A 129 11.20 -1.98 16.93
C HIS A 129 11.60 -2.98 15.84
N PHE A 130 12.73 -3.65 16.04
CA PHE A 130 13.14 -4.76 15.19
C PHE A 130 13.62 -5.93 16.03
N GLU A 131 13.28 -7.12 15.59
CA GLU A 131 13.74 -8.36 16.18
C GLU A 131 14.97 -8.88 15.41
N MET A 132 16.03 -9.18 16.10
CA MET A 132 17.27 -9.67 15.52
C MET A 132 17.67 -10.98 16.19
N LEU A 133 18.12 -11.93 15.37
CA LEU A 133 18.81 -13.13 15.85
C LEU A 133 20.30 -12.83 15.93
N THR A 134 20.80 -12.84 17.14
CA THR A 134 22.21 -12.54 17.41
C THR A 134 23.14 -13.71 16.98
N ASP A 135 24.44 -13.42 16.87
CA ASP A 135 25.49 -14.41 16.63
C ASP A 135 25.60 -15.48 17.73
N LYS A 136 24.99 -15.24 18.89
CA LYS A 136 24.89 -16.18 20.03
C LYS A 136 23.66 -17.09 19.92
N GLY A 137 22.76 -16.87 18.95
CA GLY A 137 21.54 -17.65 18.76
C GLY A 137 20.35 -17.15 19.59
N GLU A 138 20.47 -15.97 20.19
CA GLU A 138 19.41 -15.38 20.99
C GLU A 138 18.56 -14.44 20.12
N ARG A 139 17.25 -14.51 20.29
CA ARG A 139 16.34 -13.53 19.71
C ARG A 139 16.18 -12.37 20.66
N ARG A 140 16.51 -11.19 20.19
CA ARG A 140 16.39 -9.95 20.96
C ARG A 140 15.64 -8.90 20.16
N THR A 141 14.81 -8.14 20.86
CA THR A 141 14.09 -6.98 20.29
C THR A 141 14.88 -5.72 20.61
N TYR A 142 15.11 -4.90 19.60
CA TYR A 142 15.82 -3.63 19.67
C TYR A 142 14.93 -2.50 19.25
N VAL A 143 15.16 -1.33 19.82
CA VAL A 143 14.51 -0.07 19.40
C VAL A 143 15.22 0.46 18.15
N GLY A 144 14.46 1.06 17.23
CA GLY A 144 15.00 1.62 15.99
C GLY A 144 16.18 2.57 16.15
N GLY A 145 16.22 3.31 17.28
CA GLY A 145 17.36 4.17 17.63
C GLY A 145 18.68 3.43 17.87
N MET A 146 18.66 2.10 18.06
CA MET A 146 19.86 1.28 18.16
C MET A 146 20.46 0.86 16.82
N TYR A 147 19.78 1.19 15.73
CA TYR A 147 20.26 0.96 14.37
C TYR A 147 20.92 2.23 13.82
N SER A 148 22.10 2.09 13.26
CA SER A 148 22.78 3.14 12.50
C SER A 148 23.17 2.58 11.12
N PRO A 149 22.76 3.22 10.02
CA PRO A 149 23.06 2.76 8.66
C PRO A 149 24.58 2.65 8.36
N GLY A 150 25.40 3.35 9.15
CA GLY A 150 26.86 3.30 9.03
C GLY A 150 27.50 2.14 9.77
N LEU A 151 26.79 1.50 10.70
CA LEU A 151 27.31 0.42 11.52
C LEU A 151 27.03 -0.93 10.82
N LYS A 152 27.98 -1.38 10.03
CA LYS A 152 27.91 -2.68 9.38
C LYS A 152 28.84 -3.67 10.09
N PRO A 153 28.50 -4.98 10.07
CA PRO A 153 29.40 -6.01 10.54
C PRO A 153 30.76 -5.90 9.83
N PRO A 154 31.87 -6.31 10.48
CA PRO A 154 33.19 -6.28 9.87
C PRO A 154 33.22 -7.03 8.53
N GLU A 155 34.06 -6.58 7.59
CA GLU A 155 34.24 -7.23 6.30
C GLU A 155 34.65 -8.71 6.52
N GLY A 156 33.90 -9.62 5.88
CA GLY A 156 34.10 -11.06 6.03
C GLY A 156 33.32 -11.73 7.15
N TRP A 157 32.60 -10.99 7.98
CA TRP A 157 31.70 -11.60 8.95
C TRP A 157 30.51 -12.27 8.26
N LYS A 158 30.28 -13.54 8.60
CA LYS A 158 29.14 -14.33 8.13
C LYS A 158 28.31 -14.76 9.32
N PHE A 159 27.00 -14.76 9.11
CA PHE A 159 26.08 -15.28 10.13
C PHE A 159 26.36 -16.77 10.36
N PRO A 160 26.43 -17.24 11.63
CA PRO A 160 26.75 -18.64 11.92
C PRO A 160 25.69 -19.59 11.34
N GLU A 161 26.12 -20.52 10.46
CA GLU A 161 25.27 -21.52 9.80
C GLU A 161 24.46 -22.36 10.78
N ARG A 162 25.02 -22.61 11.98
CA ARG A 162 24.38 -23.37 13.05
C ARG A 162 23.01 -22.80 13.47
N PHE A 163 22.69 -21.53 13.17
CA PHE A 163 21.44 -20.87 13.52
C PHE A 163 20.51 -20.67 12.33
N GLU A 164 20.89 -21.09 11.12
CA GLU A 164 20.02 -21.01 9.95
C GLU A 164 18.74 -21.84 10.09
N HIS A 165 18.83 -22.97 10.79
CA HIS A 165 17.66 -23.80 11.08
C HIS A 165 16.60 -23.04 11.90
N ILE A 166 17.00 -22.16 12.82
CA ILE A 166 16.08 -21.34 13.62
C ILE A 166 15.31 -20.35 12.72
N LEU A 167 15.95 -19.82 11.68
CA LEU A 167 15.29 -18.96 10.70
C LEU A 167 14.21 -19.73 9.93
N ASN A 168 14.52 -20.93 9.49
CA ASN A 168 13.60 -21.79 8.75
C ASN A 168 12.45 -22.31 9.63
N GLU A 169 12.71 -22.64 10.89
CA GLU A 169 11.67 -23.04 11.85
C GLU A 169 10.70 -21.90 12.15
N THR A 170 11.19 -20.67 12.24
CA THR A 170 10.33 -19.49 12.45
C THR A 170 9.38 -19.28 11.29
N ASN A 171 9.85 -19.46 10.06
CA ASN A 171 9.00 -19.38 8.88
C ASN A 171 7.94 -20.47 8.86
N LYS A 172 8.24 -21.70 9.34
CA LYS A 172 7.25 -22.78 9.49
C LYS A 172 6.20 -22.49 10.54
N ILE A 173 6.57 -21.93 11.69
CA ILE A 173 5.65 -21.61 12.79
C ILE A 173 4.68 -20.50 12.38
N ILE A 174 5.10 -19.56 11.55
CA ILE A 174 4.25 -18.46 11.06
C ILE A 174 3.41 -18.90 9.85
N GLY A 175 3.58 -20.11 9.34
CA GLY A 175 2.89 -20.62 8.13
C GLY A 175 3.31 -19.88 6.84
N LEU A 176 4.40 -19.18 6.87
CA LEU A 176 5.03 -18.61 5.68
C LEU A 176 5.79 -19.73 4.95
N PRO A 177 5.67 -19.83 3.63
CA PRO A 177 6.53 -20.71 2.87
C PRO A 177 8.00 -20.35 3.12
N PRO A 178 8.92 -21.30 3.03
CA PRO A 178 10.35 -21.00 3.11
C PRO A 178 10.67 -19.88 2.12
N ALA A 179 11.60 -19.01 2.53
CA ALA A 179 12.03 -17.94 1.64
C ALA A 179 12.44 -18.54 0.28
N PRO A 180 11.93 -18.02 -0.83
CA PRO A 180 12.25 -18.55 -2.15
C PRO A 180 13.77 -18.57 -2.32
N THR A 181 14.25 -19.66 -2.87
CA THR A 181 15.67 -19.80 -3.22
C THR A 181 16.05 -18.74 -4.26
N PRO A 182 17.33 -18.37 -4.37
CA PRO A 182 17.75 -17.43 -5.41
C PRO A 182 17.32 -17.84 -6.82
N GLU A 183 17.28 -19.15 -7.11
CA GLU A 183 16.81 -19.70 -8.39
C GLU A 183 15.29 -19.51 -8.59
N GLU A 184 14.50 -19.61 -7.54
CA GLU A 184 13.05 -19.33 -7.59
C GLU A 184 12.75 -17.84 -7.69
N LEU A 185 13.62 -16.96 -7.18
CA LEU A 185 13.50 -15.52 -7.36
C LEU A 185 13.82 -15.10 -8.80
N GLU A 186 14.85 -15.68 -9.42
CA GLU A 186 15.17 -15.46 -10.82
C GLU A 186 14.04 -15.96 -11.74
N ALA A 187 13.43 -17.12 -11.46
CA ALA A 187 12.30 -17.62 -12.22
C ALA A 187 11.03 -16.76 -12.09
N LEU A 188 10.84 -16.06 -10.97
CA LEU A 188 9.71 -15.13 -10.77
C LEU A 188 9.93 -13.76 -11.42
N GLU A 189 11.19 -13.40 -11.71
CA GLU A 189 11.51 -12.18 -12.46
C GLU A 189 11.31 -12.39 -13.97
N ASP A 190 11.57 -13.59 -14.49
CA ASP A 190 11.42 -13.94 -15.91
C ASP A 190 9.93 -14.04 -16.33
N ASP A 191 9.02 -14.43 -15.42
CA ASP A 191 7.57 -14.53 -15.72
C ASP A 191 6.86 -13.16 -15.78
N HIS A 192 7.52 -12.06 -15.44
CA HIS A 192 6.91 -10.73 -15.41
C HIS A 192 7.09 -9.93 -16.72
N ASP A 193 7.83 -10.44 -17.71
CA ASP A 193 8.14 -9.70 -18.94
C ASP A 193 7.35 -10.18 -20.18
N GLU A 194 6.46 -11.18 -20.06
CA GLU A 194 5.59 -11.58 -21.15
C GLU A 194 4.10 -11.32 -20.85
N GLY A 195 3.66 -10.13 -21.22
CA GLY A 195 2.26 -9.88 -21.54
C GLY A 195 1.42 -9.19 -20.49
N LEU A 196 1.35 -7.90 -20.57
CA LEU A 196 0.11 -7.09 -20.57
C LEU A 196 0.43 -5.59 -20.46
N PHE A 197 0.81 -4.98 -21.57
CA PHE A 197 0.53 -3.55 -21.80
C PHE A 197 0.93 -3.19 -23.26
N ASP A 198 0.23 -3.76 -24.22
CA ASP A 198 0.03 -3.07 -25.50
C ASP A 198 -1.14 -2.11 -25.29
N GLY A 199 -0.88 -1.01 -24.65
CA GLY A 199 -1.73 0.17 -24.60
C GLY A 199 -1.09 1.20 -25.53
N GLU A 200 -1.61 1.29 -26.76
CA GLU A 200 -1.30 2.37 -27.67
C GLU A 200 -1.60 3.70 -26.96
N ASP A 201 -0.55 4.46 -26.67
CA ASP A 201 -0.63 5.85 -26.22
C ASP A 201 -1.06 6.69 -27.43
N ASP A 202 -2.37 6.92 -27.56
CA ASP A 202 -2.88 8.01 -28.40
C ASP A 202 -2.54 9.33 -27.71
N GLU A 203 -1.39 9.87 -28.09
CA GLU A 203 -1.04 11.29 -27.87
C GLU A 203 -1.96 12.17 -28.74
N GLU A 204 -3.13 12.54 -28.23
CA GLU A 204 -3.81 13.75 -28.67
C GLU A 204 -3.56 14.86 -27.66
N GLY A 205 -2.60 15.71 -28.02
CA GLY A 205 -2.34 16.97 -27.35
C GLY A 205 -3.53 17.90 -27.50
N GLU A 206 -4.21 18.20 -26.43
CA GLU A 206 -5.07 19.37 -26.34
C GLU A 206 -4.35 20.44 -25.52
N ASP A 207 -4.04 21.52 -26.22
CA ASP A 207 -3.51 22.77 -25.70
C ASP A 207 -4.44 23.32 -24.58
N CYS A 208 -3.97 23.27 -23.35
CA CYS A 208 -4.60 24.02 -22.27
C CYS A 208 -4.15 25.48 -22.34
N GLU A 209 -4.98 26.33 -22.94
CA GLU A 209 -4.87 27.78 -22.83
C GLU A 209 -4.92 28.20 -21.34
N GLU A 210 -3.90 28.94 -20.95
CA GLU A 210 -3.78 29.58 -19.65
C GLU A 210 -4.96 30.58 -19.46
N MET A 211 -5.95 30.21 -18.67
CA MET A 211 -6.90 31.18 -18.13
C MET A 211 -6.32 31.82 -16.88
N GLU A 212 -5.89 33.05 -17.02
CA GLU A 212 -5.52 33.95 -15.91
C GLU A 212 -6.69 34.08 -14.92
N ALA A 213 -6.48 33.59 -13.71
CA ALA A 213 -7.42 33.78 -12.62
C ALA A 213 -7.25 35.18 -12.02
N SER A 214 -8.19 36.07 -12.38
CA SER A 214 -8.38 37.32 -11.64
C SER A 214 -8.90 37.01 -10.24
N GLY A 215 -8.14 37.39 -9.22
CA GLY A 215 -8.52 37.24 -7.81
C GLY A 215 -9.73 38.09 -7.42
N PRO A 216 -10.52 37.66 -6.44
CA PRO A 216 -11.61 38.49 -5.90
C PRO A 216 -11.06 39.60 -4.97
N GLU A 217 -11.53 40.81 -5.24
CA GLU A 217 -11.33 42.01 -4.44
C GLU A 217 -11.86 41.88 -3.01
N ASP A 218 -11.18 42.59 -2.12
CA ASP A 218 -11.47 42.78 -0.70
C ASP A 218 -12.90 43.14 -0.41
N ALA A 219 -13.57 42.32 0.43
CA ALA A 219 -14.79 42.72 1.12
C ALA A 219 -14.50 43.18 2.55
N PRO A 220 -15.02 44.33 3.00
CA PRO A 220 -14.74 44.86 4.34
C PRO A 220 -15.48 44.07 5.44
N ALA A 221 -14.83 43.94 6.59
CA ALA A 221 -15.36 43.29 7.79
C ALA A 221 -16.57 44.02 8.38
N PRO A 222 -17.59 43.32 8.95
CA PRO A 222 -18.66 43.95 9.69
C PRO A 222 -18.21 44.40 11.07
N GLU A 223 -18.49 45.66 11.39
CA GLU A 223 -18.41 46.25 12.74
C GLU A 223 -19.40 45.56 13.68
N VAL A 224 -18.90 45.19 14.86
CA VAL A 224 -19.68 44.67 15.98
C VAL A 224 -20.14 45.86 16.81
N ALA A 225 -21.43 46.00 16.95
CA ALA A 225 -22.07 46.83 17.99
C ALA A 225 -22.69 45.93 19.04
#